data_b59351a4cd3f6228df500b74a9b2dd2e
#
_entry.id   b59351a4cd3f6228df500b74a9b2dd2e
#
_cell.length_a   1.000
_cell.length_b   1.000
_cell.length_c   1.000
_cell.angle_alpha   90.00
_cell.angle_beta   90.00
_cell.angle_gamma   90.00
#
_symmetry.space_group_name_H-M   'P 1'
#
loop_
_entity.id
_entity.type
_entity.pdbx_description
1 polymer ?
#
loop_
_entity_poly.entity_id
_entity_poly.type
_entity_poly.pdbx_seq_one_letter_code
_entity_poly.pdbx_strand_id
1 'polypeptide(L)'
;AGAVENLLATLEWAGVKPDEGPQIGGDFGPYVQSERLQLYRDYAQELLEKGHAYYCFCSAERLKKLKEWQIAQKIPPRYDNHCRDLSVEEIQQHLSSGEEYVIRMKIPAAGAIEVDDLIRGKVTFPVSQIDDQVLLKSDGYPTYHLANVVDDHLMQISHVIRGEEWLPSTPKHVLLYRYFGWELPQFAHLSLLLNPDKSKLSKRQGDVAVEDYRRKGYLPEALINFLALLGWNPGDDREIFSLDELIREFSLERVSHSGAIFNIEKLNWMNGIYIRNLSLERLWEYAKPYLEECLHQPCVDERAHWDEARLKAVLNSVKDGLSNFSEIPQKTAFYFASSISYEAPEIQDYLTTPESITVLKTLIPLIDSVGINQTDGKKPDFNSDSFIAAVRNVQKATGIKGKPLWMTIRVALTGTTQGPEIHQIASIIGRETCIKRLEAALNYAESHLN
;
A
#
# COMPACT_ATOMS: atom_id res chain seq x y z
N ALA A 1 13.99 15.22 -8.12
CA ALA A 1 14.10 15.70 -6.75
C ALA A 1 12.97 15.12 -5.92
N GLY A 2 13.22 14.72 -4.65
CA GLY A 2 12.18 14.21 -3.75
C GLY A 2 12.00 12.69 -3.69
N ALA A 3 12.66 11.90 -4.54
CA ALA A 3 12.48 10.44 -4.54
C ALA A 3 13.09 9.76 -3.31
N VAL A 4 14.23 10.25 -2.84
CA VAL A 4 14.89 9.70 -1.64
C VAL A 4 14.10 10.08 -0.40
N GLU A 5 13.68 11.33 -0.29
CA GLU A 5 12.86 11.84 0.81
C GLU A 5 11.54 11.07 0.91
N ASN A 6 10.91 10.82 -0.24
CA ASN A 6 9.66 10.05 -0.29
C ASN A 6 9.87 8.59 0.14
N LEU A 7 10.94 7.94 -0.31
CA LEU A 7 11.29 6.59 0.10
C LEU A 7 11.49 6.49 1.61
N LEU A 8 12.27 7.40 2.19
CA LEU A 8 12.55 7.42 3.63
C LEU A 8 11.29 7.69 4.45
N ALA A 9 10.44 8.65 4.01
CA ALA A 9 9.17 8.93 4.66
C ALA A 9 8.20 7.73 4.60
N THR A 10 8.25 6.95 3.51
CA THR A 10 7.45 5.73 3.36
C THR A 10 7.93 4.64 4.31
N LEU A 11 9.25 4.42 4.40
CA LEU A 11 9.83 3.45 5.33
C LEU A 11 9.58 3.85 6.79
N GLU A 12 9.68 5.14 7.11
CA GLU A 12 9.38 5.64 8.46
C GLU A 12 7.91 5.42 8.83
N TRP A 13 6.99 5.74 7.90
CA TRP A 13 5.55 5.50 8.10
C TRP A 13 5.25 4.01 8.30
N ALA A 14 5.92 3.13 7.55
CA ALA A 14 5.76 1.69 7.67
C ALA A 14 6.41 1.10 8.94
N GLY A 15 7.17 1.89 9.71
CA GLY A 15 7.92 1.41 10.87
C GLY A 15 9.15 0.60 10.52
N VAL A 16 9.57 0.60 9.25
CA VAL A 16 10.74 -0.13 8.74
C VAL A 16 11.89 0.87 8.54
N LYS A 17 12.61 1.17 9.60
CA LYS A 17 13.71 2.13 9.55
C LYS A 17 15.02 1.39 9.23
N PRO A 18 15.82 1.88 8.26
CA PRO A 18 17.16 1.37 8.05
C PRO A 18 18.08 1.74 9.22
N ASP A 19 19.04 0.88 9.53
CA ASP A 19 20.04 1.13 10.57
C ASP A 19 21.14 2.06 10.07
N GLU A 20 21.50 1.97 8.78
CA GLU A 20 22.45 2.82 8.09
C GLU A 20 21.88 3.29 6.74
N GLY A 21 22.32 4.45 6.27
CA GLY A 21 21.94 4.94 4.96
C GLY A 21 22.01 6.46 4.81
N PRO A 22 21.53 7.00 3.67
CA PRO A 22 21.41 8.44 3.46
C PRO A 22 20.59 9.07 4.60
N GLN A 23 21.01 10.22 5.14
CA GLN A 23 20.43 10.97 6.25
C GLN A 23 20.63 10.35 7.65
N ILE A 24 20.78 9.02 7.78
CA ILE A 24 21.03 8.36 9.05
C ILE A 24 22.53 8.33 9.33
N GLY A 25 23.34 8.14 8.27
CA GLY A 25 24.77 7.90 8.38
C GLY A 25 25.10 6.46 8.68
N GLY A 26 26.31 6.22 9.17
CA GLY A 26 26.86 4.92 9.52
C GLY A 26 28.34 4.82 9.18
N ASP A 27 28.94 3.65 9.42
CA ASP A 27 30.39 3.44 9.30
C ASP A 27 30.86 3.21 7.84
N PHE A 28 29.94 2.91 6.92
CA PHE A 28 30.26 2.51 5.54
C PHE A 28 29.91 3.57 4.48
N GLY A 29 29.67 4.80 4.91
CA GLY A 29 29.37 5.91 4.00
C GLY A 29 30.52 6.29 3.05
N PRO A 30 30.25 7.17 2.08
CA PRO A 30 28.95 7.78 1.76
C PRO A 30 27.97 6.80 1.13
N TYR A 31 26.63 7.04 1.35
CA TYR A 31 25.58 6.10 0.91
C TYR A 31 24.90 6.54 -0.39
N VAL A 32 25.33 7.63 -1.01
CA VAL A 32 24.80 8.13 -2.27
C VAL A 32 25.80 7.83 -3.39
N GLN A 33 25.39 7.09 -4.42
CA GLN A 33 26.28 6.63 -5.49
C GLN A 33 27.01 7.76 -6.22
N SER A 34 26.38 8.92 -6.38
CA SER A 34 27.06 10.09 -7.00
C SER A 34 28.25 10.63 -6.19
N GLU A 35 28.33 10.32 -4.91
CA GLU A 35 29.44 10.70 -4.02
C GLU A 35 30.57 9.65 -4.04
N ARG A 36 30.34 8.50 -4.67
CA ARG A 36 31.24 7.32 -4.73
C ARG A 36 31.89 7.12 -6.11
N LEU A 37 31.74 8.06 -7.04
CA LEU A 37 32.16 7.87 -8.44
C LEU A 37 33.63 7.47 -8.61
N GLN A 38 34.53 7.99 -7.76
CA GLN A 38 35.94 7.65 -7.82
C GLN A 38 36.17 6.19 -7.48
N LEU A 39 35.49 5.64 -6.48
CA LEU A 39 35.59 4.22 -6.12
C LEU A 39 35.25 3.32 -7.32
N TYR A 40 34.17 3.60 -8.02
CA TYR A 40 33.78 2.79 -9.18
C TYR A 40 34.77 2.87 -10.33
N ARG A 41 35.42 4.00 -10.52
CA ARG A 41 36.49 4.17 -11.52
C ARG A 41 37.73 3.36 -11.15
N ASP A 42 38.11 3.40 -9.88
CA ASP A 42 39.27 2.68 -9.37
C ASP A 42 39.07 1.15 -9.52
N TYR A 43 37.90 0.65 -9.16
CA TYR A 43 37.56 -0.78 -9.33
C TYR A 43 37.39 -1.20 -10.80
N ALA A 44 36.87 -0.31 -11.67
CA ALA A 44 36.84 -0.59 -13.10
C ALA A 44 38.29 -0.68 -13.69
N GLN A 45 39.17 0.19 -13.22
CA GLN A 45 40.59 0.16 -13.59
C GLN A 45 41.28 -1.13 -13.10
N GLU A 46 41.03 -1.55 -11.88
CA GLU A 46 41.50 -2.82 -11.32
C GLU A 46 41.12 -4.02 -12.19
N LEU A 47 39.86 -4.05 -12.68
CA LEU A 47 39.39 -5.11 -13.58
C LEU A 47 40.10 -5.10 -14.94
N LEU A 48 40.45 -3.93 -15.47
CA LEU A 48 41.24 -3.79 -16.69
C LEU A 48 42.64 -4.35 -16.47
N GLU A 49 43.33 -3.99 -15.37
CA GLU A 49 44.66 -4.43 -15.03
C GLU A 49 44.76 -5.96 -14.80
N LYS A 50 43.70 -6.53 -14.19
CA LYS A 50 43.58 -7.98 -14.00
C LYS A 50 43.14 -8.72 -15.28
N GLY A 51 42.84 -8.03 -16.38
CA GLY A 51 42.40 -8.63 -17.65
C GLY A 51 40.96 -9.18 -17.60
N HIS A 52 40.16 -8.77 -16.63
CA HIS A 52 38.74 -9.15 -16.47
C HIS A 52 37.77 -8.14 -17.09
N ALA A 53 38.29 -7.02 -17.59
CA ALA A 53 37.53 -6.01 -18.34
C ALA A 53 38.39 -5.55 -19.54
N TYR A 54 37.78 -4.79 -20.45
CA TYR A 54 38.44 -4.21 -21.62
C TYR A 54 37.76 -2.92 -22.07
N TYR A 55 38.49 -2.08 -22.80
CA TYR A 55 37.98 -0.88 -23.42
C TYR A 55 37.17 -1.22 -24.66
N CYS A 56 36.00 -0.56 -24.81
CA CYS A 56 35.15 -0.69 -25.97
C CYS A 56 34.88 0.68 -26.58
N PHE A 57 35.33 0.92 -27.78
CA PHE A 57 35.25 2.16 -28.55
C PHE A 57 34.05 2.17 -29.55
N CYS A 58 33.13 1.21 -29.45
CA CYS A 58 31.99 1.12 -30.34
C CYS A 58 31.04 2.32 -30.16
N SER A 59 30.79 3.05 -31.25
CA SER A 59 29.81 4.12 -31.26
C SER A 59 28.38 3.63 -31.02
N ALA A 60 27.52 4.50 -30.48
CA ALA A 60 26.10 4.22 -30.27
C ALA A 60 25.40 3.83 -31.59
N GLU A 61 25.80 4.46 -32.72
CA GLU A 61 25.24 4.16 -34.05
C GLU A 61 25.59 2.74 -34.49
N ARG A 62 26.86 2.30 -34.32
CA ARG A 62 27.29 0.93 -34.61
C ARG A 62 26.48 -0.09 -33.81
N LEU A 63 26.37 0.13 -32.51
CA LEU A 63 25.61 -0.77 -31.62
C LEU A 63 24.13 -0.82 -31.97
N LYS A 64 23.54 0.30 -32.40
CA LYS A 64 22.17 0.34 -32.89
C LYS A 64 22.00 -0.49 -34.16
N LYS A 65 22.86 -0.30 -35.17
CA LYS A 65 22.85 -1.10 -36.40
C LYS A 65 23.01 -2.60 -36.14
N LEU A 66 23.92 -2.98 -35.22
CA LEU A 66 24.10 -4.37 -34.80
C LEU A 66 22.80 -4.96 -34.23
N LYS A 67 22.15 -4.23 -33.31
CA LYS A 67 20.89 -4.65 -32.70
C LYS A 67 19.78 -4.81 -33.74
N GLU A 68 19.62 -3.85 -34.64
CA GLU A 68 18.63 -3.88 -35.73
C GLU A 68 18.85 -5.08 -36.64
N TRP A 69 20.10 -5.34 -37.03
CA TRP A 69 20.46 -6.51 -37.82
C TRP A 69 20.14 -7.83 -37.09
N GLN A 70 20.51 -7.95 -35.82
CA GLN A 70 20.22 -9.16 -35.01
C GLN A 70 18.71 -9.41 -34.92
N ILE A 71 17.90 -8.36 -34.68
CA ILE A 71 16.45 -8.47 -34.64
C ILE A 71 15.91 -8.97 -36.00
N ALA A 72 16.39 -8.40 -37.12
CA ALA A 72 16.00 -8.81 -38.47
C ALA A 72 16.32 -10.28 -38.77
N GLN A 73 17.43 -10.79 -38.18
CA GLN A 73 17.83 -12.20 -38.30
C GLN A 73 17.17 -13.11 -37.25
N LYS A 74 16.29 -12.57 -36.37
CA LYS A 74 15.66 -13.28 -35.24
C LYS A 74 16.70 -13.84 -34.23
N ILE A 75 17.86 -13.19 -34.12
CA ILE A 75 18.89 -13.48 -33.12
C ILE A 75 18.66 -12.56 -31.92
N PRO A 76 18.71 -13.08 -30.67
CA PRO A 76 18.62 -12.23 -29.49
C PRO A 76 19.69 -11.13 -29.51
N PRO A 77 19.34 -9.85 -29.32
CA PRO A 77 20.29 -8.75 -29.34
C PRO A 77 21.36 -8.91 -28.25
N ARG A 78 22.62 -8.88 -28.65
CA ARG A 78 23.79 -8.93 -27.74
C ARG A 78 24.98 -8.22 -28.36
N TYR A 79 25.92 -7.83 -27.54
CA TYR A 79 27.19 -7.28 -28.04
C TYR A 79 28.00 -8.36 -28.74
N ASP A 80 28.66 -8.02 -29.85
CA ASP A 80 29.37 -8.93 -30.73
C ASP A 80 30.87 -9.09 -30.38
N ASN A 81 31.28 -8.60 -29.21
CA ASN A 81 32.66 -8.66 -28.69
C ASN A 81 33.72 -7.95 -29.57
N HIS A 82 33.29 -7.01 -30.44
CA HIS A 82 34.12 -6.36 -31.44
C HIS A 82 35.45 -5.80 -30.91
N CYS A 83 35.44 -5.15 -29.74
CA CYS A 83 36.66 -4.56 -29.15
C CYS A 83 37.35 -5.45 -28.11
N ARG A 84 36.86 -6.68 -27.95
CA ARG A 84 37.33 -7.55 -26.86
C ARG A 84 38.79 -7.97 -26.95
N ASP A 85 39.28 -8.15 -28.18
CA ASP A 85 40.61 -8.69 -28.46
C ASP A 85 41.48 -7.67 -29.21
N LEU A 86 41.22 -6.35 -29.00
CA LEU A 86 42.12 -5.30 -29.50
C LEU A 86 43.50 -5.43 -28.88
N SER A 87 44.55 -5.22 -29.68
CA SER A 87 45.94 -5.17 -29.21
C SER A 87 46.20 -3.95 -28.30
N VAL A 88 47.27 -4.01 -27.55
CA VAL A 88 47.66 -2.88 -26.69
C VAL A 88 47.92 -1.62 -27.53
N GLU A 89 48.52 -1.79 -28.72
CA GLU A 89 48.82 -0.71 -29.66
C GLU A 89 47.53 -0.05 -30.18
N GLU A 90 46.55 -0.85 -30.57
CA GLU A 90 45.25 -0.34 -31.03
C GLU A 90 44.51 0.41 -29.90
N ILE A 91 44.52 -0.14 -28.69
CA ILE A 91 43.94 0.52 -27.52
C ILE A 91 44.60 1.89 -27.27
N GLN A 92 45.95 1.93 -27.30
CA GLN A 92 46.69 3.17 -27.11
C GLN A 92 46.42 4.20 -28.20
N GLN A 93 46.26 3.76 -29.44
CA GLN A 93 45.89 4.62 -30.56
C GLN A 93 44.50 5.27 -30.34
N HIS A 94 43.48 4.48 -29.98
CA HIS A 94 42.16 4.97 -29.69
C HIS A 94 42.11 5.95 -28.50
N LEU A 95 42.84 5.61 -27.41
CA LEU A 95 42.93 6.49 -26.22
C LEU A 95 43.65 7.81 -26.55
N SER A 96 44.76 7.73 -27.34
CA SER A 96 45.55 8.91 -27.73
C SER A 96 44.79 9.83 -28.69
N SER A 97 43.88 9.29 -29.52
CA SER A 97 43.01 10.08 -30.40
C SER A 97 41.85 10.73 -29.65
N GLY A 98 41.67 10.44 -28.36
CA GLY A 98 40.57 11.01 -27.53
C GLY A 98 39.20 10.42 -27.86
N GLU A 99 39.15 9.22 -28.41
CA GLU A 99 37.87 8.55 -28.67
C GLU A 99 37.16 8.21 -27.36
N GLU A 100 35.80 8.42 -27.36
CA GLU A 100 34.98 8.00 -26.24
C GLU A 100 34.96 6.49 -26.10
N TYR A 101 35.03 6.02 -24.89
CA TYR A 101 34.99 4.57 -24.60
C TYR A 101 34.09 4.25 -23.41
N VAL A 102 33.73 2.97 -23.34
CA VAL A 102 33.15 2.34 -22.16
C VAL A 102 34.03 1.19 -21.71
N ILE A 103 33.95 0.82 -20.43
CA ILE A 103 34.61 -0.36 -19.91
C ILE A 103 33.59 -1.50 -19.85
N ARG A 104 33.93 -2.64 -20.48
CA ARG A 104 33.07 -3.84 -20.47
C ARG A 104 33.73 -4.96 -19.69
N MET A 105 32.85 -5.71 -18.97
CA MET A 105 33.28 -6.97 -18.32
C MET A 105 33.63 -8.04 -19.37
N LYS A 106 34.65 -8.79 -19.12
CA LYS A 106 35.08 -9.91 -19.99
C LYS A 106 34.50 -11.22 -19.47
N ILE A 107 33.42 -11.70 -20.11
CA ILE A 107 32.76 -12.96 -19.72
C ILE A 107 33.63 -14.14 -20.17
N PRO A 108 33.77 -15.25 -19.40
CA PRO A 108 34.50 -16.45 -19.84
C PRO A 108 33.99 -17.00 -21.16
N ALA A 109 34.88 -17.61 -21.99
CA ALA A 109 34.47 -18.10 -23.30
C ALA A 109 33.58 -19.34 -23.24
N ALA A 110 33.67 -20.14 -22.18
CA ALA A 110 32.90 -21.37 -22.01
C ALA A 110 32.65 -21.68 -20.53
N GLY A 111 31.69 -22.57 -20.28
CA GLY A 111 31.33 -23.00 -18.93
C GLY A 111 29.96 -22.54 -18.50
N ALA A 112 29.70 -22.60 -17.21
CA ALA A 112 28.47 -22.15 -16.56
C ALA A 112 28.78 -21.48 -15.23
N ILE A 113 27.88 -20.61 -14.80
CA ILE A 113 27.98 -19.94 -13.52
C ILE A 113 26.80 -20.43 -12.65
N GLU A 114 27.16 -21.00 -11.53
CA GLU A 114 26.21 -21.43 -10.50
C GLU A 114 25.98 -20.29 -9.52
N VAL A 115 24.71 -20.09 -9.19
CA VAL A 115 24.21 -19.16 -8.19
C VAL A 115 23.45 -19.99 -7.15
N ASP A 116 23.91 -19.97 -5.92
CA ASP A 116 23.18 -20.53 -4.80
C ASP A 116 22.24 -19.44 -4.25
N ASP A 117 20.95 -19.67 -4.37
CA ASP A 117 19.92 -18.74 -3.95
C ASP A 117 19.11 -19.33 -2.80
N LEU A 118 18.91 -18.59 -1.71
CA LEU A 118 18.23 -19.08 -0.52
C LEU A 118 16.78 -19.48 -0.77
N ILE A 119 16.14 -18.86 -1.77
CA ILE A 119 14.72 -19.11 -2.09
C ILE A 119 14.61 -20.04 -3.31
N ARG A 120 15.42 -19.81 -4.36
CA ARG A 120 15.34 -20.53 -5.65
C ARG A 120 16.20 -21.79 -5.70
N GLY A 121 17.05 -21.99 -4.67
CA GLY A 121 18.03 -23.05 -4.67
C GLY A 121 19.16 -22.80 -5.69
N LYS A 122 19.79 -23.86 -6.15
CA LYS A 122 20.90 -23.79 -7.09
C LYS A 122 20.40 -23.52 -8.51
N VAL A 123 20.78 -22.36 -9.08
CA VAL A 123 20.45 -21.97 -10.46
C VAL A 123 21.72 -21.88 -11.28
N THR A 124 21.73 -22.54 -12.44
CA THR A 124 22.91 -22.61 -13.32
C THR A 124 22.68 -21.82 -14.60
N PHE A 125 23.60 -20.93 -14.93
CA PHE A 125 23.56 -20.08 -16.13
C PHE A 125 24.71 -20.43 -17.08
N PRO A 126 24.43 -20.94 -18.30
CA PRO A 126 25.47 -21.08 -19.32
C PRO A 126 26.07 -19.71 -19.65
N VAL A 127 27.41 -19.62 -19.69
CA VAL A 127 28.09 -18.34 -20.01
C VAL A 127 27.75 -17.83 -21.40
N SER A 128 27.34 -18.71 -22.34
CA SER A 128 26.83 -18.33 -23.66
C SER A 128 25.57 -17.46 -23.64
N GLN A 129 24.85 -17.41 -22.53
CA GLN A 129 23.67 -16.56 -22.34
C GLN A 129 24.00 -15.22 -21.68
N ILE A 130 25.24 -15.01 -21.26
CA ILE A 130 25.67 -13.81 -20.55
C ILE A 130 26.42 -12.91 -21.53
N ASP A 131 26.07 -11.63 -21.55
CA ASP A 131 26.66 -10.62 -22.42
C ASP A 131 27.85 -9.90 -21.72
N ASP A 132 28.84 -9.45 -22.49
CA ASP A 132 29.93 -8.58 -22.02
C ASP A 132 29.36 -7.21 -21.64
N GLN A 133 28.88 -7.12 -20.40
CA GLN A 133 28.15 -5.98 -19.87
C GLN A 133 29.05 -4.75 -19.73
N VAL A 134 28.52 -3.57 -20.07
CA VAL A 134 29.15 -2.29 -19.71
C VAL A 134 29.19 -2.16 -18.18
N LEU A 135 30.37 -1.90 -17.65
CA LEU A 135 30.61 -1.63 -16.22
C LEU A 135 30.69 -0.14 -15.95
N LEU A 136 31.49 0.59 -16.78
CA LEU A 136 31.64 2.03 -16.69
C LEU A 136 31.24 2.67 -18.03
N LYS A 137 30.41 3.69 -17.99
CA LYS A 137 29.94 4.43 -19.16
C LYS A 137 30.95 5.48 -19.60
N SER A 138 30.82 6.03 -20.81
CA SER A 138 31.70 7.08 -21.34
C SER A 138 31.67 8.38 -20.53
N ASP A 139 30.58 8.65 -19.81
CA ASP A 139 30.47 9.79 -18.88
C ASP A 139 31.20 9.56 -17.53
N GLY A 140 31.83 8.38 -17.37
CA GLY A 140 32.51 7.99 -16.14
C GLY A 140 31.62 7.53 -15.00
N TYR A 141 30.32 7.37 -15.24
CA TYR A 141 29.41 6.78 -14.27
C TYR A 141 29.35 5.27 -14.42
N PRO A 142 29.27 4.52 -13.31
CA PRO A 142 29.10 3.07 -13.35
C PRO A 142 27.71 2.71 -13.89
N THR A 143 27.59 1.50 -14.42
CA THR A 143 26.29 0.86 -14.53
C THR A 143 25.89 0.27 -13.19
N TYR A 144 24.60 -0.05 -13.05
CA TYR A 144 24.07 -0.73 -11.85
C TYR A 144 24.89 -1.95 -11.45
N HIS A 145 25.37 -2.74 -12.42
CA HIS A 145 26.08 -4.00 -12.15
C HIS A 145 27.41 -3.81 -11.42
N LEU A 146 28.19 -2.79 -11.80
CA LEU A 146 29.44 -2.48 -11.10
C LEU A 146 29.14 -1.80 -9.76
N ALA A 147 28.27 -0.80 -9.79
CA ALA A 147 27.99 0.02 -8.60
C ALA A 147 27.44 -0.84 -7.45
N ASN A 148 26.46 -1.69 -7.73
CA ASN A 148 25.84 -2.50 -6.69
C ASN A 148 26.82 -3.51 -6.07
N VAL A 149 27.69 -4.16 -6.88
CA VAL A 149 28.67 -5.13 -6.35
C VAL A 149 29.73 -4.45 -5.51
N VAL A 150 30.22 -3.29 -5.94
CA VAL A 150 31.19 -2.50 -5.17
C VAL A 150 30.60 -1.97 -3.88
N ASP A 151 29.37 -1.46 -3.95
CA ASP A 151 28.67 -0.95 -2.77
C ASP A 151 28.34 -2.06 -1.78
N ASP A 152 27.78 -3.16 -2.23
CA ASP A 152 27.45 -4.33 -1.39
C ASP A 152 28.70 -4.85 -0.66
N HIS A 153 29.83 -4.95 -1.36
CA HIS A 153 31.10 -5.38 -0.74
C HIS A 153 31.61 -4.37 0.28
N LEU A 154 31.73 -3.09 -0.09
CA LEU A 154 32.28 -2.06 0.78
C LEU A 154 31.38 -1.72 1.96
N MET A 155 30.06 -1.90 1.81
CA MET A 155 29.07 -1.74 2.88
C MET A 155 28.83 -3.04 3.66
N GLN A 156 29.63 -4.10 3.40
CA GLN A 156 29.57 -5.39 4.08
C GLN A 156 28.18 -6.04 4.09
N ILE A 157 27.46 -5.94 2.96
CA ILE A 157 26.14 -6.54 2.79
C ILE A 157 26.28 -8.08 2.84
N SER A 158 25.64 -8.70 3.80
CA SER A 158 25.62 -10.15 3.98
C SER A 158 24.59 -10.87 3.11
N HIS A 159 23.43 -10.22 2.84
CA HIS A 159 22.32 -10.78 2.10
C HIS A 159 21.81 -9.78 1.06
N VAL A 160 21.72 -10.19 -0.19
CA VAL A 160 21.11 -9.44 -1.30
C VAL A 160 19.71 -9.99 -1.54
N ILE A 161 18.68 -9.28 -1.02
CA ILE A 161 17.29 -9.67 -1.11
C ILE A 161 16.58 -8.75 -2.12
N ARG A 162 16.03 -9.32 -3.21
CA ARG A 162 15.41 -8.53 -4.28
C ARG A 162 14.40 -9.36 -5.09
N GLY A 163 13.68 -8.72 -6.02
CA GLY A 163 12.74 -9.40 -6.91
C GLY A 163 13.43 -10.35 -7.91
N GLU A 164 12.75 -11.42 -8.28
CA GLU A 164 13.27 -12.46 -9.20
C GLU A 164 13.61 -11.94 -10.60
N GLU A 165 13.11 -10.78 -11.01
CA GLU A 165 13.48 -10.13 -12.27
C GLU A 165 14.98 -9.81 -12.37
N TRP A 166 15.69 -9.78 -11.25
CA TRP A 166 17.13 -9.56 -11.18
C TRP A 166 17.94 -10.86 -11.22
N LEU A 167 17.30 -12.02 -11.08
CA LEU A 167 17.98 -13.31 -11.10
C LEU A 167 18.83 -13.53 -12.37
N PRO A 168 18.39 -13.15 -13.59
CA PRO A 168 19.22 -13.26 -14.80
C PRO A 168 20.47 -12.36 -14.79
N SER A 169 20.53 -11.36 -13.94
CA SER A 169 21.71 -10.48 -13.77
C SER A 169 22.71 -11.02 -12.74
N THR A 170 22.28 -11.89 -11.86
CA THR A 170 23.09 -12.41 -10.75
C THR A 170 24.39 -13.10 -11.18
N PRO A 171 24.44 -13.88 -12.29
CA PRO A 171 25.70 -14.48 -12.73
C PRO A 171 26.78 -13.45 -13.08
N LYS A 172 26.39 -12.23 -13.53
CA LYS A 172 27.35 -11.13 -13.77
C LYS A 172 27.92 -10.62 -12.45
N HIS A 173 27.09 -10.51 -11.42
CA HIS A 173 27.53 -10.11 -10.09
C HIS A 173 28.45 -11.16 -9.46
N VAL A 174 28.11 -12.43 -9.55
CA VAL A 174 28.97 -13.54 -9.10
C VAL A 174 30.34 -13.50 -9.78
N LEU A 175 30.38 -13.21 -11.09
CA LEU A 175 31.64 -13.05 -11.80
C LEU A 175 32.46 -11.86 -11.29
N LEU A 176 31.83 -10.71 -11.04
CA LEU A 176 32.52 -9.54 -10.50
C LEU A 176 33.11 -9.82 -9.13
N TYR A 177 32.41 -10.45 -8.22
CA TYR A 177 32.96 -10.88 -6.92
C TYR A 177 34.17 -11.79 -7.11
N ARG A 178 34.06 -12.77 -7.99
CA ARG A 178 35.21 -13.69 -8.30
C ARG A 178 36.40 -12.96 -8.90
N TYR A 179 36.18 -12.00 -9.80
CA TYR A 179 37.21 -11.21 -10.44
C TYR A 179 37.96 -10.29 -9.47
N PHE A 180 37.25 -9.77 -8.49
CA PHE A 180 37.82 -9.00 -7.40
C PHE A 180 38.54 -9.91 -6.36
N GLY A 181 38.15 -11.17 -6.27
CA GLY A 181 38.63 -12.10 -5.23
C GLY A 181 37.85 -11.93 -3.91
N TRP A 182 36.63 -11.43 -3.98
CA TRP A 182 35.76 -11.19 -2.83
C TRP A 182 34.87 -12.37 -2.51
N GLU A 183 34.48 -12.50 -1.23
CA GLU A 183 33.44 -13.44 -0.80
C GLU A 183 32.07 -13.01 -1.32
N LEU A 184 31.28 -13.99 -1.72
CA LEU A 184 29.91 -13.74 -2.19
C LEU A 184 28.97 -13.46 -1.02
N PRO A 185 28.07 -12.48 -1.12
CA PRO A 185 26.93 -12.39 -0.24
C PRO A 185 25.96 -13.55 -0.52
N GLN A 186 25.04 -13.79 0.39
CA GLN A 186 23.93 -14.70 0.15
C GLN A 186 22.88 -14.01 -0.73
N PHE A 187 22.34 -14.71 -1.71
CA PHE A 187 21.32 -14.19 -2.60
C PHE A 187 19.94 -14.77 -2.25
N ALA A 188 18.91 -13.94 -2.28
CA ALA A 188 17.52 -14.35 -2.08
C ALA A 188 16.63 -13.61 -3.08
N HIS A 189 16.09 -14.31 -4.08
CA HIS A 189 15.23 -13.74 -5.12
C HIS A 189 13.77 -14.05 -4.84
N LEU A 190 13.04 -13.01 -4.37
CA LEU A 190 11.62 -13.07 -4.05
C LEU A 190 10.77 -13.17 -5.33
N SER A 191 9.69 -13.91 -5.23
CA SER A 191 8.71 -14.04 -6.31
C SER A 191 8.02 -12.73 -6.61
N LEU A 192 7.56 -12.56 -7.85
CA LEU A 192 6.78 -11.39 -8.27
C LEU A 192 5.42 -11.38 -7.59
N LEU A 193 4.95 -10.18 -7.29
CA LEU A 193 3.56 -9.93 -6.92
C LEU A 193 2.70 -9.93 -8.19
N LEU A 194 1.61 -10.68 -8.14
CA LEU A 194 0.71 -10.92 -9.26
C LEU A 194 -0.69 -10.37 -8.98
N ASN A 195 -1.36 -9.95 -10.03
CA ASN A 195 -2.79 -9.70 -10.01
C ASN A 195 -3.60 -11.02 -9.89
N PRO A 196 -4.90 -10.96 -9.59
CA PRO A 196 -5.77 -12.15 -9.56
C PRO A 196 -5.78 -12.95 -10.87
N ASP A 197 -5.56 -12.30 -12.02
CA ASP A 197 -5.42 -12.93 -13.34
C ASP A 197 -4.03 -13.53 -13.60
N LYS A 198 -3.15 -13.52 -12.60
CA LYS A 198 -1.74 -13.95 -12.64
C LYS A 198 -0.82 -13.11 -13.52
N SER A 199 -1.27 -11.97 -14.02
CA SER A 199 -0.39 -10.99 -14.65
C SER A 199 0.48 -10.28 -13.59
N LYS A 200 1.65 -9.77 -14.01
CA LYS A 200 2.54 -9.01 -13.11
C LYS A 200 1.83 -7.76 -12.60
N LEU A 201 1.83 -7.55 -11.29
CA LEU A 201 1.35 -6.31 -10.68
C LEU A 201 2.12 -5.11 -11.23
N SER A 202 1.44 -4.10 -11.74
CA SER A 202 2.07 -2.96 -12.40
C SER A 202 1.33 -1.65 -12.12
N LYS A 203 2.07 -0.52 -12.11
CA LYS A 203 1.53 0.84 -11.90
C LYS A 203 0.39 1.26 -12.86
N ARG A 204 0.20 0.54 -13.97
CA ARG A 204 -0.84 0.85 -14.96
C ARG A 204 -2.23 0.31 -14.58
N GLN A 205 -2.30 -0.53 -13.56
CA GLN A 205 -3.50 -1.29 -13.18
C GLN A 205 -4.14 -0.84 -11.86
N GLY A 206 -3.70 0.29 -11.29
CA GLY A 206 -4.23 0.85 -10.06
C GLY A 206 -3.15 1.18 -9.02
N ASP A 207 -3.58 1.24 -7.77
CA ASP A 207 -2.68 1.57 -6.67
C ASP A 207 -1.68 0.44 -6.42
N VAL A 208 -0.41 0.75 -6.58
CA VAL A 208 0.70 -0.17 -6.29
C VAL A 208 1.80 0.50 -5.47
N ALA A 209 1.74 1.81 -5.31
CA ALA A 209 2.65 2.54 -4.45
C ALA A 209 2.14 2.51 -3.00
N VAL A 210 3.06 2.40 -2.04
CA VAL A 210 2.71 2.38 -0.60
C VAL A 210 1.98 3.66 -0.19
N GLU A 211 2.31 4.79 -0.82
CA GLU A 211 1.69 6.08 -0.60
C GLU A 211 0.19 6.10 -0.94
N ASP A 212 -0.24 5.28 -1.91
CA ASP A 212 -1.65 5.17 -2.27
C ASP A 212 -2.44 4.52 -1.13
N TYR A 213 -1.89 3.47 -0.52
CA TYR A 213 -2.49 2.82 0.65
C TYR A 213 -2.49 3.73 1.87
N ARG A 214 -1.38 4.46 2.12
CA ARG A 214 -1.32 5.47 3.17
C ARG A 214 -2.39 6.53 2.99
N ARG A 215 -2.56 7.06 1.77
CA ARG A 215 -3.58 8.08 1.45
C ARG A 215 -5.01 7.56 1.62
N LYS A 216 -5.24 6.28 1.35
CA LYS A 216 -6.53 5.61 1.60
C LYS A 216 -6.76 5.25 3.07
N GLY A 217 -5.80 5.53 3.93
CA GLY A 217 -5.92 5.31 5.36
C GLY A 217 -5.83 3.84 5.77
N TYR A 218 -4.99 3.07 5.09
CA TYR A 218 -4.54 1.79 5.61
C TYR A 218 -3.54 2.02 6.73
N LEU A 219 -3.59 1.16 7.75
CA LEU A 219 -2.64 1.17 8.84
C LEU A 219 -1.32 0.53 8.41
N PRO A 220 -0.17 1.09 8.81
CA PRO A 220 1.13 0.53 8.43
C PRO A 220 1.31 -0.90 8.92
N GLU A 221 0.85 -1.22 10.13
CA GLU A 221 0.93 -2.55 10.73
C GLU A 221 0.16 -3.59 9.90
N ALA A 222 -1.03 -3.21 9.40
CA ALA A 222 -1.85 -4.07 8.56
C ALA A 222 -1.20 -4.33 7.20
N LEU A 223 -0.63 -3.27 6.59
CA LEU A 223 0.05 -3.39 5.30
C LEU A 223 1.31 -4.25 5.41
N ILE A 224 2.14 -4.05 6.43
CA ILE A 224 3.35 -4.87 6.66
C ILE A 224 2.99 -6.34 6.89
N ASN A 225 1.99 -6.61 7.74
CA ASN A 225 1.54 -7.98 7.98
C ASN A 225 1.03 -8.63 6.69
N PHE A 226 0.22 -7.91 5.91
CA PHE A 226 -0.28 -8.42 4.63
C PHE A 226 0.87 -8.71 3.65
N LEU A 227 1.84 -7.78 3.50
CA LEU A 227 2.99 -7.95 2.61
C LEU A 227 3.87 -9.13 3.03
N ALA A 228 4.07 -9.34 4.32
CA ALA A 228 4.81 -10.51 4.82
C ALA A 228 4.16 -11.81 4.35
N LEU A 229 2.84 -11.93 4.46
CA LEU A 229 2.09 -13.13 4.06
C LEU A 229 1.96 -13.33 2.54
N LEU A 230 2.35 -12.34 1.71
CA LEU A 230 2.34 -12.48 0.25
C LEU A 230 3.39 -13.46 -0.29
N GLY A 231 4.34 -13.87 0.49
CA GLY A 231 5.36 -14.81 0.04
C GLY A 231 5.93 -15.68 1.15
N TRP A 232 5.60 -15.37 2.40
CA TRP A 232 6.07 -16.10 3.57
C TRP A 232 4.92 -16.83 4.26
N ASN A 233 5.23 -17.96 4.90
CA ASN A 233 4.27 -18.77 5.64
C ASN A 233 4.75 -18.96 7.09
N PRO A 234 3.96 -18.61 8.12
CA PRO A 234 4.33 -18.79 9.54
C PRO A 234 4.47 -20.26 9.96
N GLY A 235 3.94 -21.20 9.16
CA GLY A 235 3.89 -22.63 9.50
C GLY A 235 2.65 -23.05 10.29
N ASP A 236 1.72 -22.13 10.49
CA ASP A 236 0.41 -22.34 11.11
C ASP A 236 -0.66 -21.50 10.40
N ASP A 237 -1.90 -21.48 10.93
CA ASP A 237 -3.05 -20.81 10.31
C ASP A 237 -3.22 -19.35 10.76
N ARG A 238 -2.27 -18.78 11.49
CA ARG A 238 -2.35 -17.37 11.90
C ARG A 238 -2.16 -16.44 10.70
N GLU A 239 -2.98 -15.40 10.66
CA GLU A 239 -2.93 -14.38 9.61
C GLU A 239 -2.69 -12.96 10.17
N ILE A 240 -2.84 -12.76 11.48
CA ILE A 240 -2.66 -11.45 12.14
C ILE A 240 -1.46 -11.52 13.06
N PHE A 241 -0.49 -10.64 12.80
CA PHE A 241 0.79 -10.57 13.51
C PHE A 241 1.14 -9.13 13.84
N SER A 242 1.57 -8.87 15.06
CA SER A 242 2.28 -7.63 15.36
C SER A 242 3.63 -7.59 14.62
N LEU A 243 4.22 -6.40 14.49
CA LEU A 243 5.55 -6.25 13.89
C LEU A 243 6.61 -7.05 14.68
N ASP A 244 6.53 -7.05 16.00
CA ASP A 244 7.45 -7.81 16.85
C ASP A 244 7.33 -9.33 16.67
N GLU A 245 6.11 -9.83 16.41
CA GLU A 245 5.90 -11.25 16.09
C GLU A 245 6.46 -11.58 14.71
N LEU A 246 6.25 -10.71 13.70
CA LEU A 246 6.85 -10.89 12.39
C LEU A 246 8.37 -10.91 12.46
N ILE A 247 9.01 -10.01 13.20
CA ILE A 247 10.47 -9.97 13.38
C ILE A 247 11.00 -11.26 14.00
N ARG A 248 10.29 -11.83 14.96
CA ARG A 248 10.72 -13.07 15.64
C ARG A 248 10.52 -14.33 14.78
N GLU A 249 9.47 -14.35 13.96
CA GLU A 249 9.03 -15.57 13.28
C GLU A 249 9.43 -15.62 11.83
N PHE A 250 9.70 -14.47 11.20
CA PHE A 250 10.10 -14.42 9.79
C PHE A 250 11.42 -15.13 9.57
N SER A 251 11.47 -15.95 8.51
CA SER A 251 12.72 -16.53 8.01
C SER A 251 12.65 -16.70 6.49
N LEU A 252 13.81 -16.59 5.82
CA LEU A 252 13.91 -16.72 4.37
C LEU A 252 13.63 -18.15 3.89
N GLU A 253 13.88 -19.16 4.71
CA GLU A 253 13.64 -20.57 4.39
C GLU A 253 12.15 -20.89 4.22
N ARG A 254 11.27 -20.07 4.81
CA ARG A 254 9.82 -20.21 4.70
C ARG A 254 9.20 -19.32 3.63
N VAL A 255 10.04 -18.66 2.83
CA VAL A 255 9.57 -17.87 1.69
C VAL A 255 9.26 -18.77 0.50
N SER A 256 8.08 -18.57 -0.10
CA SER A 256 7.59 -19.38 -1.22
C SER A 256 8.30 -19.06 -2.54
N HIS A 257 8.53 -20.10 -3.33
CA HIS A 257 9.02 -19.98 -4.71
C HIS A 257 7.94 -19.48 -5.70
N SER A 258 6.67 -19.53 -5.32
CA SER A 258 5.54 -19.20 -6.20
C SER A 258 5.21 -17.72 -6.13
N GLY A 259 4.77 -17.14 -7.24
CA GLY A 259 4.25 -15.78 -7.26
C GLY A 259 3.05 -15.63 -6.33
N ALA A 260 3.02 -14.55 -5.56
CA ALA A 260 1.95 -14.26 -4.62
C ALA A 260 0.89 -13.36 -5.25
N ILE A 261 -0.39 -13.75 -5.12
CA ILE A 261 -1.51 -12.94 -5.62
C ILE A 261 -1.81 -11.83 -4.62
N PHE A 262 -1.74 -10.58 -5.09
CA PHE A 262 -2.13 -9.41 -4.32
C PHE A 262 -3.67 -9.32 -4.26
N ASN A 263 -4.25 -9.74 -3.13
CA ASN A 263 -5.69 -9.73 -2.90
C ASN A 263 -6.08 -8.53 -2.04
N ILE A 264 -6.67 -7.52 -2.65
CA ILE A 264 -7.10 -6.29 -1.97
C ILE A 264 -8.22 -6.54 -0.95
N GLU A 265 -9.10 -7.52 -1.19
CA GLU A 265 -10.17 -7.85 -0.24
C GLU A 265 -9.59 -8.43 1.06
N LYS A 266 -8.55 -9.27 0.94
CA LYS A 266 -7.82 -9.77 2.11
C LYS A 266 -7.14 -8.63 2.87
N LEU A 267 -6.50 -7.69 2.18
CA LEU A 267 -5.91 -6.51 2.81
C LEU A 267 -6.98 -5.67 3.53
N ASN A 268 -8.14 -5.44 2.91
CA ASN A 268 -9.26 -4.72 3.51
C ASN A 268 -9.75 -5.42 4.78
N TRP A 269 -9.93 -6.72 4.74
CA TRP A 269 -10.31 -7.54 5.89
C TRP A 269 -9.30 -7.44 7.04
N MET A 270 -8.01 -7.60 6.73
CA MET A 270 -6.93 -7.48 7.72
C MET A 270 -6.90 -6.09 8.33
N ASN A 271 -6.90 -5.05 7.51
CA ASN A 271 -6.87 -3.67 7.98
C ASN A 271 -8.09 -3.34 8.86
N GLY A 272 -9.26 -3.85 8.52
CA GLY A 272 -10.46 -3.74 9.36
C GLY A 272 -10.26 -4.38 10.74
N ILE A 273 -9.55 -5.52 10.84
CA ILE A 273 -9.22 -6.11 12.16
C ILE A 273 -8.32 -5.18 12.96
N TYR A 274 -7.27 -4.63 12.36
CA TYR A 274 -6.37 -3.69 13.04
C TYR A 274 -7.12 -2.43 13.49
N ILE A 275 -8.00 -1.86 12.64
CA ILE A 275 -8.83 -0.70 12.99
C ILE A 275 -9.71 -1.01 14.20
N ARG A 276 -10.39 -2.15 14.24
CA ARG A 276 -11.25 -2.57 15.37
C ARG A 276 -10.48 -2.71 16.67
N ASN A 277 -9.21 -3.06 16.60
CA ASN A 277 -8.35 -3.23 17.77
C ASN A 277 -7.69 -1.93 18.28
N LEU A 278 -7.82 -0.81 17.54
CA LEU A 278 -7.29 0.47 18.00
C LEU A 278 -8.05 0.98 19.24
N SER A 279 -7.32 1.61 20.16
CA SER A 279 -7.95 2.47 21.17
C SER A 279 -8.65 3.67 20.52
N LEU A 280 -9.61 4.28 21.20
CA LEU A 280 -10.35 5.43 20.64
C LEU A 280 -9.40 6.61 20.34
N GLU A 281 -8.37 6.81 21.13
CA GLU A 281 -7.37 7.87 20.96
C GLU A 281 -6.57 7.64 19.67
N ARG A 282 -6.05 6.42 19.49
CA ARG A 282 -5.30 6.07 18.26
C ARG A 282 -6.18 6.10 17.03
N LEU A 283 -7.42 5.61 17.15
CA LEU A 283 -8.40 5.69 16.08
C LEU A 283 -8.66 7.15 15.67
N TRP A 284 -8.79 8.05 16.65
CA TRP A 284 -8.99 9.48 16.44
C TRP A 284 -7.81 10.14 15.72
N GLU A 285 -6.56 9.82 16.12
CA GLU A 285 -5.36 10.35 15.46
C GLU A 285 -5.35 10.07 13.95
N TYR A 286 -5.70 8.84 13.54
CA TYR A 286 -5.73 8.45 12.13
C TYR A 286 -6.96 8.98 11.39
N ALA A 287 -8.12 8.99 12.03
CA ALA A 287 -9.40 9.26 11.38
C ALA A 287 -9.77 10.75 11.31
N LYS A 288 -9.20 11.59 12.18
CA LYS A 288 -9.48 13.01 12.29
C LYS A 288 -9.44 13.75 10.93
N PRO A 289 -8.42 13.59 10.06
CA PRO A 289 -8.39 14.30 8.78
C PRO A 289 -9.58 13.98 7.86
N TYR A 290 -10.04 12.73 7.87
CA TYR A 290 -11.18 12.29 7.05
C TYR A 290 -12.52 12.79 7.59
N LEU A 291 -12.66 12.95 8.90
CA LEU A 291 -13.84 13.56 9.50
C LEU A 291 -13.87 15.07 9.29
N GLU A 292 -12.75 15.76 9.39
CA GLU A 292 -12.64 17.19 9.11
C GLU A 292 -13.03 17.50 7.66
N GLU A 293 -12.67 16.65 6.71
CA GLU A 293 -13.10 16.77 5.32
C GLU A 293 -14.63 16.72 5.20
N CYS A 294 -15.31 15.88 6.00
CA CYS A 294 -16.77 15.80 6.01
C CYS A 294 -17.41 17.11 6.46
N LEU A 295 -16.83 17.79 7.45
CA LEU A 295 -17.36 19.03 8.01
C LEU A 295 -17.28 20.23 7.04
N HIS A 296 -16.43 20.16 6.03
CA HIS A 296 -16.28 21.20 5.00
C HIS A 296 -17.21 21.01 3.80
N GLN A 297 -18.08 19.99 3.81
CA GLN A 297 -19.00 19.72 2.72
C GLN A 297 -20.21 20.69 2.74
N PRO A 298 -20.73 21.15 1.58
CA PRO A 298 -21.84 22.11 1.51
C PRO A 298 -23.15 21.63 2.12
N CYS A 299 -23.31 20.31 2.31
CA CYS A 299 -24.52 19.69 2.85
C CYS A 299 -24.56 19.62 4.38
N VAL A 300 -23.51 20.08 5.06
CA VAL A 300 -23.40 20.02 6.52
C VAL A 300 -24.37 21.03 7.18
N ASP A 301 -25.03 20.59 8.24
CA ASP A 301 -25.84 21.50 9.05
C ASP A 301 -24.96 22.41 9.90
N GLU A 302 -24.77 23.65 9.47
CA GLU A 302 -23.91 24.64 10.14
C GLU A 302 -24.40 24.99 11.56
N ARG A 303 -25.63 24.63 11.90
CA ARG A 303 -26.22 24.85 13.25
C ARG A 303 -25.87 23.76 14.22
N ALA A 304 -25.41 22.60 13.70
CA ALA A 304 -25.01 21.49 14.54
C ALA A 304 -23.60 21.75 15.08
N HIS A 305 -23.47 21.80 16.40
CA HIS A 305 -22.17 21.90 17.03
C HIS A 305 -21.50 20.52 17.09
N TRP A 306 -20.38 20.36 16.34
CA TRP A 306 -19.60 19.15 16.26
C TRP A 306 -18.30 19.31 17.06
N ASP A 307 -18.35 19.08 18.36
CA ASP A 307 -17.15 19.03 19.19
C ASP A 307 -16.41 17.70 19.04
N GLU A 308 -15.20 17.61 19.56
CA GLU A 308 -14.36 16.42 19.47
C GLU A 308 -15.01 15.19 20.10
N ALA A 309 -15.72 15.34 21.20
CA ALA A 309 -16.39 14.22 21.89
C ALA A 309 -17.47 13.61 20.99
N ARG A 310 -18.27 14.47 20.34
CA ARG A 310 -19.33 14.04 19.43
C ARG A 310 -18.76 13.40 18.16
N LEU A 311 -17.67 13.94 17.59
CA LEU A 311 -16.96 13.35 16.45
C LEU A 311 -16.33 12.00 16.80
N LYS A 312 -15.77 11.83 17.99
CA LYS A 312 -15.30 10.54 18.50
C LYS A 312 -16.43 9.53 18.64
N ALA A 313 -17.63 9.97 19.07
CA ALA A 313 -18.81 9.11 19.13
C ALA A 313 -19.28 8.67 17.73
N VAL A 314 -19.29 9.56 16.72
CA VAL A 314 -19.52 9.20 15.32
C VAL A 314 -18.55 8.15 14.86
N LEU A 315 -17.26 8.39 15.06
CA LEU A 315 -16.18 7.49 14.65
C LEU A 315 -16.32 6.11 15.29
N ASN A 316 -16.59 6.08 16.61
CA ASN A 316 -16.76 4.82 17.33
C ASN A 316 -17.97 4.02 16.83
N SER A 317 -19.03 4.70 16.39
CA SER A 317 -20.23 4.05 15.85
C SER A 317 -20.01 3.35 14.51
N VAL A 318 -19.08 3.84 13.67
CA VAL A 318 -18.78 3.26 12.35
C VAL A 318 -17.54 2.35 12.34
N LYS A 319 -16.76 2.36 13.42
CA LYS A 319 -15.47 1.69 13.56
C LYS A 319 -15.49 0.24 13.06
N ASP A 320 -16.47 -0.54 13.49
CA ASP A 320 -16.54 -1.97 13.19
C ASP A 320 -16.79 -2.28 11.71
N GLY A 321 -17.37 -1.32 11.01
CA GLY A 321 -17.64 -1.42 9.58
C GLY A 321 -16.56 -0.86 8.66
N LEU A 322 -15.45 -0.31 9.19
CA LEU A 322 -14.38 0.27 8.38
C LEU A 322 -13.42 -0.81 7.88
N SER A 323 -13.12 -0.76 6.58
CA SER A 323 -12.00 -1.49 5.97
C SER A 323 -10.74 -0.61 5.86
N ASN A 324 -10.93 0.69 5.66
CA ASN A 324 -9.89 1.72 5.68
C ASN A 324 -10.50 3.09 6.00
N PHE A 325 -9.68 4.09 6.29
CA PHE A 325 -10.21 5.39 6.74
C PHE A 325 -10.81 6.24 5.63
N SER A 326 -10.50 6.00 4.35
CA SER A 326 -11.13 6.73 3.24
C SER A 326 -12.63 6.44 3.09
N GLU A 327 -13.14 5.41 3.77
CA GLU A 327 -14.57 5.11 3.83
C GLU A 327 -15.36 6.01 4.80
N ILE A 328 -14.65 6.70 5.70
CA ILE A 328 -15.28 7.53 6.75
C ILE A 328 -16.24 8.57 6.17
N PRO A 329 -15.86 9.38 5.15
CA PRO A 329 -16.79 10.36 4.61
C PRO A 329 -18.11 9.76 4.15
N GLN A 330 -18.06 8.66 3.41
CA GLN A 330 -19.27 7.99 2.93
C GLN A 330 -20.09 7.38 4.06
N LYS A 331 -19.44 6.71 5.02
CA LYS A 331 -20.12 5.99 6.12
C LYS A 331 -20.67 6.93 7.20
N THR A 332 -20.19 8.18 7.25
CA THR A 332 -20.62 9.16 8.26
C THR A 332 -21.43 10.32 7.68
N ALA A 333 -21.58 10.43 6.35
CA ALA A 333 -22.26 11.54 5.68
C ALA A 333 -23.62 11.88 6.27
N PHE A 334 -24.43 10.86 6.60
CA PHE A 334 -25.76 11.06 7.15
C PHE A 334 -25.76 11.73 8.54
N TYR A 335 -24.68 11.62 9.33
CA TYR A 335 -24.58 12.33 10.61
C TYR A 335 -24.59 13.84 10.41
N PHE A 336 -23.86 14.31 9.41
CA PHE A 336 -23.60 15.72 9.14
C PHE A 336 -24.66 16.38 8.26
N ALA A 337 -25.44 15.58 7.52
CA ALA A 337 -26.40 16.07 6.56
C ALA A 337 -27.51 16.93 7.18
N SER A 338 -27.74 18.11 6.62
CA SER A 338 -28.81 19.02 6.98
C SER A 338 -30.22 18.50 6.64
N SER A 339 -30.31 17.62 5.63
CA SER A 339 -31.50 16.92 5.19
C SER A 339 -31.18 15.54 4.66
N ILE A 340 -32.11 14.61 4.73
CA ILE A 340 -31.98 13.24 4.22
C ILE A 340 -32.81 13.15 2.92
N SER A 341 -32.20 12.47 1.91
CA SER A 341 -32.94 12.12 0.68
C SER A 341 -33.58 10.75 0.83
N TYR A 342 -34.80 10.62 0.35
CA TYR A 342 -35.59 9.38 0.39
C TYR A 342 -35.94 8.84 -0.99
N GLU A 343 -35.33 9.37 -2.04
CA GLU A 343 -35.65 9.06 -3.45
C GLU A 343 -35.14 7.70 -3.94
N ALA A 344 -34.17 7.07 -3.23
CA ALA A 344 -33.67 5.79 -3.63
C ALA A 344 -34.73 4.68 -3.51
N PRO A 345 -34.92 3.81 -4.53
CA PRO A 345 -35.98 2.79 -4.53
C PRO A 345 -35.99 1.91 -3.28
N GLU A 346 -34.80 1.47 -2.85
CA GLU A 346 -34.65 0.64 -1.65
C GLU A 346 -35.03 1.38 -0.34
N ILE A 347 -35.09 2.69 -0.35
CA ILE A 347 -35.52 3.51 0.78
C ILE A 347 -37.08 3.69 0.72
N GLN A 348 -37.61 3.92 -0.47
CA GLN A 348 -39.04 4.06 -0.70
C GLN A 348 -39.80 2.80 -0.27
N ASP A 349 -39.27 1.61 -0.54
CA ASP A 349 -39.86 0.32 -0.12
C ASP A 349 -40.16 0.25 1.40
N TYR A 350 -39.37 0.98 2.21
CA TYR A 350 -39.57 1.01 3.67
C TYR A 350 -40.38 2.22 4.16
N LEU A 351 -40.51 3.29 3.39
CA LEU A 351 -41.19 4.51 3.83
C LEU A 351 -42.63 4.62 3.29
N THR A 352 -42.93 4.11 2.09
CA THR A 352 -44.23 4.28 1.43
C THR A 352 -45.19 3.15 1.75
N THR A 353 -45.25 2.75 3.02
CA THR A 353 -46.20 1.73 3.53
C THR A 353 -47.12 2.29 4.61
N PRO A 354 -48.35 1.77 4.79
CA PRO A 354 -49.22 2.19 5.89
C PRO A 354 -48.59 1.98 7.28
N GLU A 355 -47.82 0.92 7.42
CA GLU A 355 -47.11 0.58 8.65
C GLU A 355 -46.05 1.62 8.98
N SER A 356 -45.31 2.12 7.98
CA SER A 356 -44.27 3.15 8.19
C SER A 356 -44.87 4.46 8.68
N ILE A 357 -45.96 4.90 8.10
CA ILE A 357 -46.68 6.10 8.55
C ILE A 357 -47.17 5.92 10.00
N THR A 358 -47.70 4.75 10.34
CA THR A 358 -48.15 4.45 11.71
C THR A 358 -46.99 4.49 12.70
N VAL A 359 -45.83 3.89 12.33
CA VAL A 359 -44.62 3.91 13.15
C VAL A 359 -44.14 5.34 13.39
N LEU A 360 -44.02 6.14 12.31
CA LEU A 360 -43.51 7.52 12.41
C LEU A 360 -44.45 8.43 13.21
N LYS A 361 -45.77 8.38 12.95
CA LYS A 361 -46.77 9.15 13.71
C LYS A 361 -46.79 8.83 15.20
N THR A 362 -46.49 7.57 15.54
CA THR A 362 -46.47 7.15 16.95
C THR A 362 -45.13 7.49 17.61
N LEU A 363 -44.01 7.41 16.90
CA LEU A 363 -42.67 7.62 17.45
C LEU A 363 -42.37 9.09 17.73
N ILE A 364 -42.74 10.01 16.84
CA ILE A 364 -42.45 11.45 16.95
C ILE A 364 -42.87 12.02 18.31
N PRO A 365 -44.12 11.90 18.75
CA PRO A 365 -44.56 12.45 20.04
C PRO A 365 -43.89 11.74 21.24
N LEU A 366 -43.54 10.46 21.10
CA LEU A 366 -42.82 9.73 22.14
C LEU A 366 -41.38 10.25 22.33
N ILE A 367 -40.68 10.59 21.25
CA ILE A 367 -39.36 11.20 21.32
C ILE A 367 -39.43 12.63 21.87
N ASP A 368 -40.43 13.41 21.48
CA ASP A 368 -40.61 14.77 21.98
C ASP A 368 -40.89 14.79 23.49
N SER A 369 -41.68 13.84 23.98
CA SER A 369 -42.06 13.70 25.39
C SER A 369 -40.95 13.08 26.26
N VAL A 370 -39.90 12.49 25.69
CA VAL A 370 -38.78 11.95 26.48
C VAL A 370 -38.19 13.07 27.32
N GLY A 371 -38.41 12.96 28.64
CA GLY A 371 -37.80 13.88 29.59
C GLY A 371 -38.65 15.02 30.08
N ILE A 372 -39.97 14.99 29.88
CA ILE A 372 -40.88 15.87 30.57
C ILE A 372 -41.32 15.18 31.87
N ASN A 373 -40.41 14.99 32.81
CA ASN A 373 -40.76 14.66 34.18
C ASN A 373 -40.69 15.91 35.06
N GLN A 374 -41.82 16.19 35.68
CA GLN A 374 -42.30 17.45 36.23
C GLN A 374 -41.65 17.94 37.55
N THR A 375 -40.49 17.44 37.99
CA THR A 375 -40.02 17.79 39.36
C THR A 375 -38.84 18.73 39.46
N ASP A 376 -37.95 18.84 38.43
CA ASP A 376 -36.73 19.66 38.60
C ASP A 376 -36.36 20.61 37.44
N GLY A 377 -37.25 20.80 36.46
CA GLY A 377 -36.98 21.75 35.34
C GLY A 377 -35.78 21.43 34.42
N LYS A 378 -35.06 20.36 34.67
CA LYS A 378 -34.02 19.84 33.78
C LYS A 378 -34.63 18.80 32.86
N LYS A 379 -34.50 19.06 31.55
CA LYS A 379 -34.85 18.04 30.54
C LYS A 379 -33.82 16.87 30.74
N PRO A 380 -34.31 15.64 30.98
CA PRO A 380 -33.37 14.50 31.00
C PRO A 380 -32.68 14.32 29.65
N ASP A 381 -31.48 13.79 29.69
CA ASP A 381 -30.64 13.57 28.52
C ASP A 381 -31.31 12.60 27.55
N PHE A 382 -31.40 13.03 26.30
CA PHE A 382 -31.78 12.14 25.21
C PHE A 382 -30.57 11.24 24.85
N ASN A 383 -30.68 9.96 25.14
CA ASN A 383 -29.63 8.97 24.96
C ASN A 383 -30.18 7.67 24.35
N SER A 384 -29.28 6.70 24.12
CA SER A 384 -29.61 5.40 23.53
C SER A 384 -30.73 4.67 24.27
N ASP A 385 -30.72 4.66 25.60
CA ASP A 385 -31.74 3.94 26.41
C ASP A 385 -33.12 4.58 26.30
N SER A 386 -33.19 5.91 26.36
CA SER A 386 -34.43 6.65 26.21
C SER A 386 -35.04 6.49 24.81
N PHE A 387 -34.18 6.45 23.78
CA PHE A 387 -34.61 6.18 22.40
C PHE A 387 -35.15 4.74 22.23
N ILE A 388 -34.44 3.74 22.76
CA ILE A 388 -34.90 2.35 22.74
C ILE A 388 -36.24 2.21 23.47
N ALA A 389 -36.44 2.90 24.63
CA ALA A 389 -37.67 2.87 25.37
C ALA A 389 -38.84 3.45 24.54
N ALA A 390 -38.62 4.57 23.84
CA ALA A 390 -39.61 5.15 22.92
C ALA A 390 -40.00 4.16 21.81
N VAL A 391 -39.06 3.54 21.15
CA VAL A 391 -39.30 2.53 20.09
C VAL A 391 -40.06 1.30 20.63
N ARG A 392 -39.74 0.83 21.84
CA ARG A 392 -40.48 -0.27 22.50
C ARG A 392 -41.94 0.13 22.78
N ASN A 393 -42.21 1.39 23.10
CA ASN A 393 -43.57 1.89 23.29
C ASN A 393 -44.34 1.96 21.98
N VAL A 394 -43.67 2.32 20.85
CA VAL A 394 -44.26 2.19 19.50
C VAL A 394 -44.69 0.76 19.23
N GLN A 395 -43.77 -0.20 19.49
CA GLN A 395 -44.08 -1.62 19.29
C GLN A 395 -45.29 -2.11 20.10
N LYS A 396 -45.43 -1.65 21.36
CA LYS A 396 -46.55 -1.99 22.22
C LYS A 396 -47.87 -1.36 21.73
N ALA A 397 -47.81 -0.11 21.29
CA ALA A 397 -49.01 0.66 20.87
C ALA A 397 -49.52 0.20 19.50
N THR A 398 -48.62 -0.17 18.56
CA THR A 398 -48.98 -0.48 17.17
C THR A 398 -49.02 -1.95 16.86
N GLY A 399 -48.36 -2.80 17.65
CA GLY A 399 -48.08 -4.20 17.36
C GLY A 399 -47.05 -4.46 16.26
N ILE A 400 -46.53 -3.42 15.60
CA ILE A 400 -45.53 -3.50 14.56
C ILE A 400 -44.15 -3.83 15.18
N LYS A 401 -43.45 -4.83 14.67
CA LYS A 401 -42.17 -5.32 15.22
C LYS A 401 -41.22 -5.82 14.12
N GLY A 402 -39.97 -6.06 14.51
CA GLY A 402 -38.98 -6.61 13.60
C GLY A 402 -38.58 -5.62 12.50
N LYS A 403 -38.35 -6.15 11.29
CA LYS A 403 -37.85 -5.37 10.15
C LYS A 403 -38.71 -4.16 9.78
N PRO A 404 -40.07 -4.25 9.69
CA PRO A 404 -40.91 -3.09 9.40
C PRO A 404 -40.76 -1.94 10.39
N LEU A 405 -40.56 -2.24 11.67
CA LEU A 405 -40.37 -1.18 12.69
C LEU A 405 -38.95 -0.56 12.56
N TRP A 406 -37.92 -1.38 12.63
CA TRP A 406 -36.55 -0.89 12.73
C TRP A 406 -36.04 -0.30 11.43
N MET A 407 -36.37 -0.86 10.25
CA MET A 407 -35.95 -0.32 8.97
C MET A 407 -36.62 1.00 8.64
N THR A 408 -37.90 1.16 8.93
CA THR A 408 -38.62 2.47 8.80
C THR A 408 -37.88 3.55 9.58
N ILE A 409 -37.52 3.28 10.84
CA ILE A 409 -36.79 4.23 11.67
C ILE A 409 -35.39 4.50 11.13
N ARG A 410 -34.70 3.46 10.71
CA ARG A 410 -33.36 3.59 10.13
C ARG A 410 -33.33 4.49 8.91
N VAL A 411 -34.18 4.17 7.92
CA VAL A 411 -34.21 4.95 6.67
C VAL A 411 -34.70 6.37 6.88
N ALA A 412 -35.61 6.57 7.81
CA ALA A 412 -36.07 7.90 8.18
C ALA A 412 -34.97 8.78 8.80
N LEU A 413 -34.10 8.20 9.62
CA LEU A 413 -33.02 8.93 10.27
C LEU A 413 -31.77 9.08 9.41
N THR A 414 -31.48 8.15 8.49
CA THR A 414 -30.22 8.07 7.81
C THR A 414 -30.29 8.10 6.29
N GLY A 415 -31.41 7.79 5.67
CA GLY A 415 -31.52 7.59 4.22
C GLY A 415 -30.75 6.34 3.72
N THR A 416 -30.42 5.39 4.62
CA THR A 416 -29.67 4.19 4.25
C THR A 416 -30.30 2.95 4.89
N THR A 417 -30.12 1.78 4.23
CA THR A 417 -30.58 0.49 4.76
C THR A 417 -29.57 -0.21 5.65
N GLN A 418 -28.32 0.29 5.67
CA GLN A 418 -27.19 -0.26 6.44
C GLN A 418 -26.53 0.84 7.26
N GLY A 419 -25.77 0.44 8.26
CA GLY A 419 -25.01 1.38 9.10
C GLY A 419 -24.99 1.00 10.58
N PRO A 420 -24.53 1.90 11.45
CA PRO A 420 -24.45 1.71 12.89
C PRO A 420 -25.79 1.39 13.55
N GLU A 421 -25.76 1.01 14.81
CA GLU A 421 -26.98 0.79 15.59
C GLU A 421 -27.82 2.07 15.70
N ILE A 422 -29.14 1.96 15.43
CA ILE A 422 -30.05 3.12 15.30
C ILE A 422 -30.09 3.97 16.57
N HIS A 423 -30.03 3.32 17.73
CA HIS A 423 -30.03 4.01 19.01
C HIS A 423 -28.75 4.83 19.26
N GLN A 424 -27.61 4.35 18.78
CA GLN A 424 -26.37 5.14 18.82
C GLN A 424 -26.48 6.35 17.88
N ILE A 425 -26.98 6.14 16.66
CA ILE A 425 -27.22 7.24 15.71
C ILE A 425 -28.10 8.30 16.34
N ALA A 426 -29.27 7.92 16.90
CA ALA A 426 -30.21 8.84 17.52
C ALA A 426 -29.61 9.64 18.68
N SER A 427 -28.81 8.96 19.52
CA SER A 427 -28.08 9.60 20.63
C SER A 427 -27.08 10.65 20.14
N ILE A 428 -26.37 10.35 19.05
CA ILE A 428 -25.32 11.23 18.48
C ILE A 428 -25.94 12.44 17.79
N ILE A 429 -26.96 12.24 16.94
CA ILE A 429 -27.59 13.35 16.21
C ILE A 429 -28.45 14.22 17.13
N GLY A 430 -28.92 13.67 18.23
CA GLY A 430 -29.73 14.38 19.23
C GLY A 430 -31.21 14.44 18.91
N ARG A 431 -32.01 14.81 19.92
CA ARG A 431 -33.49 14.83 19.88
C ARG A 431 -34.06 15.65 18.73
N GLU A 432 -33.61 16.91 18.63
CA GLU A 432 -34.17 17.85 17.65
C GLU A 432 -33.97 17.39 16.22
N THR A 433 -32.76 16.88 15.92
CA THR A 433 -32.44 16.33 14.60
C THR A 433 -33.25 15.06 14.32
N CYS A 434 -33.45 14.19 15.34
CA CYS A 434 -34.29 13.01 15.19
C CYS A 434 -35.73 13.40 14.81
N ILE A 435 -36.36 14.32 15.56
CA ILE A 435 -37.72 14.76 15.28
C ILE A 435 -37.83 15.35 13.87
N LYS A 436 -36.93 16.29 13.53
CA LYS A 436 -36.90 16.92 12.20
C LYS A 436 -36.84 15.89 11.05
N ARG A 437 -35.98 14.87 11.18
CA ARG A 437 -35.82 13.82 10.17
C ARG A 437 -37.03 12.89 10.11
N LEU A 438 -37.60 12.51 11.24
CA LEU A 438 -38.80 11.68 11.30
C LEU A 438 -39.99 12.38 10.70
N GLU A 439 -40.17 13.68 10.95
CA GLU A 439 -41.23 14.52 10.36
C GLU A 439 -41.03 14.63 8.84
N ALA A 440 -39.81 14.87 8.37
CA ALA A 440 -39.51 14.91 6.94
C ALA A 440 -39.85 13.58 6.26
N ALA A 441 -39.47 12.45 6.89
CA ALA A 441 -39.80 11.12 6.39
C ALA A 441 -41.31 10.84 6.41
N LEU A 442 -42.04 11.29 7.43
CA LEU A 442 -43.49 11.16 7.49
C LEU A 442 -44.18 11.94 6.36
N ASN A 443 -43.76 13.18 6.14
CA ASN A 443 -44.28 14.01 5.04
C ASN A 443 -44.03 13.39 3.68
N TYR A 444 -42.82 12.82 3.50
CA TYR A 444 -42.46 12.07 2.28
C TYR A 444 -43.36 10.84 2.10
N ALA A 445 -43.49 10.02 3.16
CA ALA A 445 -44.32 8.83 3.13
C ALA A 445 -45.78 9.11 2.82
N GLU A 446 -46.39 10.18 3.42
CA GLU A 446 -47.77 10.57 3.17
C GLU A 446 -48.01 11.08 1.74
N SER A 447 -47.01 11.74 1.15
CA SER A 447 -47.10 12.25 -0.23
C SER A 447 -46.87 11.18 -1.31
N HIS A 448 -46.31 10.05 -0.95
CA HIS A 448 -45.95 8.97 -1.89
C HIS A 448 -46.62 7.63 -1.53
N LEU A 449 -47.55 7.61 -0.58
CA LEU A 449 -48.34 6.41 -0.28
C LEU A 449 -49.24 6.11 -1.49
N ASN A 450 -49.01 4.97 -2.14
CA ASN A 450 -49.82 4.46 -3.26
C ASN A 450 -51.03 3.67 -2.75
#